data_08485fb237718566b6540bb291f91d13
#
_entry.id   08485fb237718566b6540bb291f91d13
#
_cell.length_a   1.000
_cell.length_b   1.000
_cell.length_c   1.000
_cell.angle_alpha   90.00
_cell.angle_beta   90.00
_cell.angle_gamma   90.00
#
_symmetry.space_group_name_H-M   'P 1'
#
loop_
_entity.id
_entity.type
_entity.pdbx_description
1 polymer ?
#
loop_
_entity_poly.entity_id
_entity_poly.type
_entity_poly.pdbx_seq_one_letter_code
_entity_poly.pdbx_strand_id
1 'polypeptide(L)'
;MHVEILGGGPAGLTLGILLKNHDPAHRVRVVERGPRGATWGFGVVFSDRALDFLKADAPALHDLLTPQMQSWRDLTIVHSDVRIPIGGNGFASIGRLQLLNLLQGQAQRAGVELEFDRPLADVNELGEADLRVAADGAFSTSRDARAQAFGTQVDWRQNRFVWYGSPMPFDTLTLTFRRHALGTFCAHHYRYAPDRSTFLVEVDEATYQRAGFETMPEADSLRLCEQVFAPDLRGHPLLSNRSTWRRFPVIRNTRFFSGRTVLIGDALRTVHFSIGSGTRLAMEDAIALAKALRAEADVERALERFQAEREPPMKKIWDAANVSLRWYERMGDMMDLDPREFAYGYMTRSGRVDHAEMRRRDPTLAAAYERLHPERFDR
;
A
#
# COMPACT_ATOMS: atom_id res chain seq x y z
N MET A 1 -10.85 21.60 -20.16
CA MET A 1 -11.66 20.87 -19.14
C MET A 1 -11.34 21.42 -17.77
N HIS A 2 -12.37 21.56 -16.92
CA HIS A 2 -12.22 21.92 -15.51
C HIS A 2 -12.35 20.67 -14.63
N VAL A 3 -11.29 20.34 -13.89
CA VAL A 3 -11.22 19.14 -13.05
C VAL A 3 -10.92 19.51 -11.60
N GLU A 4 -11.77 19.07 -10.71
CA GLU A 4 -11.65 19.26 -9.26
C GLU A 4 -11.31 17.93 -8.61
N ILE A 5 -10.25 17.88 -7.81
CA ILE A 5 -9.74 16.68 -7.18
C ILE A 5 -9.72 16.85 -5.67
N LEU A 6 -10.44 16.02 -4.94
CA LEU A 6 -10.40 15.96 -3.49
C LEU A 6 -9.41 14.88 -3.04
N GLY A 7 -8.33 15.30 -2.38
CA GLY A 7 -7.26 14.48 -1.86
C GLY A 7 -5.91 14.68 -2.56
N GLY A 8 -4.95 15.26 -1.82
CA GLY A 8 -3.57 15.52 -2.22
C GLY A 8 -2.62 14.33 -2.02
N GLY A 9 -3.16 13.09 -2.09
CA GLY A 9 -2.38 11.87 -2.05
C GLY A 9 -1.76 11.51 -3.41
N PRO A 10 -1.04 10.36 -3.50
CA PRO A 10 -0.37 9.94 -4.73
C PRO A 10 -1.31 9.84 -5.94
N ALA A 11 -2.57 9.40 -5.75
CA ALA A 11 -3.54 9.30 -6.83
C ALA A 11 -3.91 10.68 -7.40
N GLY A 12 -4.37 11.59 -6.54
CA GLY A 12 -4.84 12.92 -6.96
C GLY A 12 -3.72 13.76 -7.58
N LEU A 13 -2.54 13.77 -6.96
CA LEU A 13 -1.38 14.50 -7.49
C LEU A 13 -0.91 13.94 -8.83
N THR A 14 -0.83 12.61 -8.97
CA THR A 14 -0.46 11.96 -10.24
C THR A 14 -1.45 12.32 -11.34
N LEU A 15 -2.75 12.25 -11.07
CA LEU A 15 -3.76 12.62 -12.05
C LEU A 15 -3.62 14.09 -12.47
N GLY A 16 -3.51 15.00 -11.50
CA GLY A 16 -3.35 16.42 -11.79
C GLY A 16 -2.15 16.72 -12.68
N ILE A 17 -0.99 16.11 -12.39
CA ILE A 17 0.23 16.23 -13.20
C ILE A 17 -0.02 15.75 -14.64
N LEU A 18 -0.62 14.56 -14.80
CA LEU A 18 -0.84 13.95 -16.12
C LEU A 18 -1.81 14.76 -16.97
N LEU A 19 -2.88 15.30 -16.38
CA LEU A 19 -3.84 16.14 -17.08
C LEU A 19 -3.21 17.44 -17.57
N LYS A 20 -2.44 18.13 -16.71
CA LYS A 20 -1.76 19.38 -17.06
C LYS A 20 -0.62 19.17 -18.05
N ASN A 21 0.10 18.05 -17.98
CA ASN A 21 1.14 17.71 -18.97
C ASN A 21 0.54 17.36 -20.34
N HIS A 22 -0.69 16.85 -20.38
CA HIS A 22 -1.38 16.55 -21.62
C HIS A 22 -1.88 17.82 -22.31
N ASP A 23 -2.57 18.66 -21.56
CA ASP A 23 -3.10 19.94 -22.06
C ASP A 23 -2.98 21.01 -20.96
N PRO A 24 -2.02 21.95 -21.11
CA PRO A 24 -1.84 23.05 -20.17
C PRO A 24 -3.07 23.97 -20.01
N ALA A 25 -4.00 23.96 -20.97
CA ALA A 25 -5.25 24.72 -20.88
C ALA A 25 -6.28 24.10 -19.92
N HIS A 26 -6.10 22.85 -19.50
CA HIS A 26 -6.95 22.28 -18.46
C HIS A 26 -6.84 23.07 -17.17
N ARG A 27 -7.97 23.40 -16.56
CA ARG A 27 -8.00 23.92 -15.19
C ARG A 27 -8.09 22.73 -14.24
N VAL A 28 -7.03 22.53 -13.44
CA VAL A 28 -6.96 21.39 -12.51
C VAL A 28 -6.62 21.91 -11.12
N ARG A 29 -7.49 21.65 -10.14
CA ARG A 29 -7.25 21.97 -8.74
C ARG A 29 -7.30 20.70 -7.89
N VAL A 30 -6.36 20.59 -6.95
CA VAL A 30 -6.31 19.54 -5.93
C VAL A 30 -6.49 20.18 -4.56
N VAL A 31 -7.49 19.72 -3.82
CA VAL A 31 -7.80 20.18 -2.46
C VAL A 31 -7.44 19.08 -1.47
N GLU A 32 -6.62 19.43 -0.47
CA GLU A 32 -6.16 18.52 0.59
C GLU A 32 -6.59 19.05 1.96
N ARG A 33 -7.14 18.17 2.78
CA ARG A 33 -7.60 18.49 4.14
C ARG A 33 -6.49 18.81 5.13
N GLY A 34 -5.31 18.25 4.92
CA GLY A 34 -4.16 18.42 5.80
C GLY A 34 -3.23 19.55 5.36
N PRO A 35 -2.35 19.99 6.25
CA PRO A 35 -1.35 20.99 5.90
C PRO A 35 -0.31 20.46 4.93
N ARG A 36 0.30 21.37 4.18
CA ARG A 36 1.46 21.06 3.34
C ARG A 36 2.56 20.43 4.19
N GLY A 37 3.20 19.37 3.68
CA GLY A 37 4.30 18.73 4.36
C GLY A 37 3.89 17.80 5.50
N ALA A 38 2.59 17.54 5.71
CA ALA A 38 2.12 16.55 6.66
C ALA A 38 1.85 15.21 5.99
N THR A 39 2.15 14.13 6.70
CA THR A 39 1.77 12.78 6.31
C THR A 39 1.66 11.88 7.52
N TRP A 40 0.89 10.81 7.37
CA TRP A 40 0.77 9.72 8.34
C TRP A 40 1.60 8.53 7.85
N GLY A 41 2.23 7.81 8.79
CA GLY A 41 3.12 6.69 8.46
C GLY A 41 4.53 7.15 8.07
N PHE A 42 5.31 6.24 7.51
CA PHE A 42 6.76 6.40 7.34
C PHE A 42 7.21 6.23 5.90
N GLY A 43 7.46 5.01 5.44
CA GLY A 43 7.88 4.73 4.08
C GLY A 43 6.81 3.96 3.28
N VAL A 44 6.91 4.00 1.97
CA VAL A 44 6.14 3.18 1.05
C VAL A 44 7.08 2.33 0.22
N VAL A 45 6.65 1.12 -0.11
CA VAL A 45 7.45 0.13 -0.85
C VAL A 45 6.78 -0.23 -2.17
N PHE A 46 7.61 -0.44 -3.19
CA PHE A 46 7.24 -0.91 -4.51
C PHE A 46 8.06 -2.16 -4.84
N SER A 47 7.47 -3.16 -5.47
CA SER A 47 8.26 -4.21 -6.10
C SER A 47 8.91 -3.67 -7.38
N ASP A 48 10.03 -4.22 -7.83
CA ASP A 48 10.72 -3.78 -9.05
C ASP A 48 9.75 -3.69 -10.24
N ARG A 49 8.97 -4.75 -10.46
CA ARG A 49 7.94 -4.77 -11.52
C ARG A 49 6.83 -3.72 -11.31
N ALA A 50 6.73 -3.18 -10.09
CA ALA A 50 5.74 -2.14 -9.80
C ALA A 50 6.17 -0.77 -10.32
N LEU A 51 7.44 -0.56 -10.66
CA LEU A 51 7.94 0.69 -11.25
C LEU A 51 7.89 0.68 -12.78
N ASP A 52 7.77 -0.50 -13.41
CA ASP A 52 7.68 -0.63 -14.86
C ASP A 52 6.49 0.15 -15.45
N PHE A 53 5.36 0.20 -14.74
CA PHE A 53 4.20 0.97 -15.20
C PHE A 53 4.48 2.48 -15.24
N LEU A 54 5.23 3.01 -14.26
CA LEU A 54 5.64 4.42 -14.29
C LEU A 54 6.56 4.70 -15.45
N LYS A 55 7.53 3.83 -15.70
CA LYS A 55 8.45 3.98 -16.83
C LYS A 55 7.73 3.96 -18.17
N ALA A 56 6.74 3.07 -18.34
CA ALA A 56 5.97 2.95 -19.56
C ALA A 56 4.99 4.12 -19.77
N ASP A 57 4.27 4.51 -18.73
CA ASP A 57 3.08 5.36 -18.83
C ASP A 57 3.25 6.78 -18.30
N ALA A 58 4.27 7.01 -17.47
CA ALA A 58 4.58 8.29 -16.86
C ALA A 58 6.10 8.45 -16.63
N PRO A 59 6.92 8.39 -17.72
CA PRO A 59 8.39 8.36 -17.61
C PRO A 59 8.96 9.53 -16.80
N ALA A 60 8.41 10.73 -16.92
CA ALA A 60 8.87 11.88 -16.14
C ALA A 60 8.67 11.70 -14.63
N LEU A 61 7.61 10.98 -14.19
CA LEU A 61 7.43 10.62 -12.79
C LEU A 61 8.38 9.50 -12.36
N HIS A 62 8.63 8.51 -13.24
CA HIS A 62 9.61 7.48 -13.00
C HIS A 62 10.99 8.10 -12.73
N ASP A 63 11.45 8.99 -13.62
CA ASP A 63 12.76 9.63 -13.53
C ASP A 63 12.88 10.60 -12.34
N LEU A 64 11.77 11.19 -11.91
CA LEU A 64 11.70 12.01 -10.71
C LEU A 64 11.84 11.18 -9.43
N LEU A 65 11.20 10.01 -9.35
CA LEU A 65 11.03 9.25 -8.12
C LEU A 65 12.15 8.23 -7.89
N THR A 66 12.56 7.50 -8.94
CA THR A 66 13.47 6.36 -8.78
C THR A 66 14.86 6.72 -8.24
N PRO A 67 15.49 7.86 -8.57
CA PRO A 67 16.78 8.25 -8.00
C PRO A 67 16.72 8.54 -6.48
N GLN A 68 15.51 8.73 -5.95
CA GLN A 68 15.29 9.06 -4.53
C GLN A 68 14.96 7.83 -3.69
N MET A 69 14.88 6.65 -4.32
CA MET A 69 14.48 5.41 -3.65
C MET A 69 15.66 4.64 -3.08
N GLN A 70 15.44 3.96 -1.96
CA GLN A 70 16.29 2.87 -1.49
C GLN A 70 15.84 1.59 -2.21
N SER A 71 16.78 0.75 -2.65
CA SER A 71 16.47 -0.50 -3.35
C SER A 71 17.27 -1.68 -2.80
N TRP A 72 16.72 -2.87 -2.94
CA TRP A 72 17.35 -4.15 -2.59
C TRP A 72 16.74 -5.28 -3.42
N ARG A 73 17.43 -6.42 -3.50
CA ARG A 73 17.06 -7.53 -4.39
C ARG A 73 16.41 -8.72 -3.69
N ASP A 74 16.46 -8.75 -2.36
CA ASP A 74 16.05 -9.90 -1.58
C ASP A 74 14.96 -9.55 -0.59
N LEU A 75 14.19 -10.55 -0.19
CA LEU A 75 13.26 -10.55 0.91
C LEU A 75 13.85 -11.40 2.04
N THR A 76 13.60 -11.05 3.28
CA THR A 76 13.97 -11.90 4.44
C THR A 76 12.72 -12.27 5.21
N ILE A 77 12.54 -13.56 5.50
CA ILE A 77 11.60 -14.04 6.51
C ILE A 77 12.38 -14.35 7.79
N VAL A 78 11.89 -13.83 8.91
CA VAL A 78 12.35 -14.23 10.23
C VAL A 78 11.20 -14.97 10.89
N HIS A 79 11.38 -16.28 11.10
CA HIS A 79 10.42 -17.13 11.78
C HIS A 79 11.03 -17.53 13.13
N SER A 80 10.47 -16.99 14.22
CA SER A 80 11.08 -17.02 15.55
C SER A 80 12.46 -16.37 15.51
N ASP A 81 13.54 -17.11 15.64
CA ASP A 81 14.92 -16.60 15.58
C ASP A 81 15.68 -17.02 14.31
N VAL A 82 15.03 -17.76 13.42
CA VAL A 82 15.64 -18.24 12.18
C VAL A 82 15.41 -17.24 11.06
N ARG A 83 16.51 -16.75 10.46
CA ARG A 83 16.50 -15.83 9.32
C ARG A 83 16.63 -16.60 8.01
N ILE A 84 15.71 -16.40 7.09
CA ILE A 84 15.66 -17.06 5.79
C ILE A 84 15.66 -15.98 4.72
N PRO A 85 16.82 -15.70 4.11
CA PRO A 85 16.90 -14.83 2.96
C PRO A 85 16.27 -15.53 1.76
N ILE A 86 15.53 -14.79 0.93
CA ILE A 86 14.84 -15.28 -0.27
C ILE A 86 15.21 -14.37 -1.43
N GLY A 87 15.93 -14.93 -2.38
CA GLY A 87 16.42 -14.21 -3.55
C GLY A 87 15.35 -13.91 -4.59
N GLY A 88 15.71 -13.08 -5.58
CA GLY A 88 14.90 -12.83 -6.77
C GLY A 88 13.61 -12.02 -6.50
N ASN A 89 13.58 -11.23 -5.43
CA ASN A 89 12.45 -10.38 -5.06
C ASN A 89 12.93 -8.94 -4.87
N GLY A 90 13.07 -8.20 -5.96
CA GLY A 90 13.49 -6.82 -5.92
C GLY A 90 12.38 -5.89 -5.40
N PHE A 91 12.81 -4.92 -4.61
CA PHE A 91 11.95 -3.87 -4.07
C PHE A 91 12.68 -2.53 -4.07
N ALA A 92 11.90 -1.47 -4.14
CA ALA A 92 12.35 -0.11 -3.90
C ALA A 92 11.39 0.60 -2.93
N SER A 93 11.90 1.52 -2.14
CA SER A 93 11.10 2.27 -1.18
C SER A 93 11.50 3.73 -1.12
N ILE A 94 10.58 4.56 -0.71
CA ILE A 94 10.77 6.00 -0.51
C ILE A 94 10.00 6.44 0.74
N GLY A 95 10.52 7.46 1.42
CA GLY A 95 9.76 8.11 2.50
C GLY A 95 8.43 8.65 1.99
N ARG A 96 7.33 8.38 2.71
CA ARG A 96 6.00 8.83 2.29
C ARG A 96 5.92 10.35 2.13
N LEU A 97 6.52 11.11 3.07
CA LEU A 97 6.58 12.57 2.99
C LEU A 97 7.41 13.03 1.79
N GLN A 98 8.53 12.37 1.53
CA GLN A 98 9.39 12.68 0.38
C GLN A 98 8.64 12.43 -0.95
N LEU A 99 7.94 11.31 -1.08
CA LEU A 99 7.10 11.04 -2.25
C LEU A 99 6.06 12.14 -2.46
N LEU A 100 5.34 12.54 -1.41
CA LEU A 100 4.33 13.60 -1.51
C LEU A 100 4.95 14.94 -1.90
N ASN A 101 6.08 15.32 -1.29
CA ASN A 101 6.76 16.57 -1.62
C ASN A 101 7.24 16.62 -3.08
N LEU A 102 7.77 15.51 -3.60
CA LEU A 102 8.17 15.40 -5.00
C LEU A 102 6.96 15.54 -5.95
N LEU A 103 5.87 14.84 -5.65
CA LEU A 103 4.65 14.92 -6.45
C LEU A 103 4.00 16.31 -6.37
N GLN A 104 3.94 16.94 -5.19
CA GLN A 104 3.43 18.31 -5.01
C GLN A 104 4.27 19.33 -5.79
N GLY A 105 5.59 19.23 -5.70
CA GLY A 105 6.48 20.09 -6.47
C GLY A 105 6.30 19.92 -7.98
N GLN A 106 6.12 18.69 -8.45
CA GLN A 106 5.87 18.41 -9.86
C GLN A 106 4.49 18.91 -10.30
N ALA A 107 3.46 18.75 -9.48
CA ALA A 107 2.12 19.25 -9.74
C ALA A 107 2.10 20.77 -9.90
N GLN A 108 2.80 21.48 -8.99
CA GLN A 108 2.93 22.94 -9.09
C GLN A 108 3.67 23.38 -10.36
N ARG A 109 4.77 22.72 -10.72
CA ARG A 109 5.49 23.01 -11.98
C ARG A 109 4.65 22.76 -13.22
N ALA A 110 3.76 21.76 -13.18
CA ALA A 110 2.82 21.48 -14.25
C ALA A 110 1.65 22.51 -14.31
N GLY A 111 1.48 23.35 -13.30
CA GLY A 111 0.39 24.33 -13.22
C GLY A 111 -0.89 23.80 -12.60
N VAL A 112 -0.80 22.77 -11.75
CA VAL A 112 -1.90 22.32 -10.91
C VAL A 112 -2.07 23.27 -9.73
N GLU A 113 -3.29 23.75 -9.49
CA GLU A 113 -3.63 24.53 -8.30
C GLU A 113 -3.71 23.60 -7.09
N LEU A 114 -2.88 23.85 -6.05
CA LEU A 114 -2.86 23.05 -4.82
C LEU A 114 -3.38 23.87 -3.65
N GLU A 115 -4.46 23.42 -3.03
CA GLU A 115 -5.07 24.02 -1.85
C GLU A 115 -4.96 23.06 -0.67
N PHE A 116 -4.36 23.53 0.44
CA PHE A 116 -4.14 22.75 1.66
C PHE A 116 -4.97 23.30 2.81
N ASP A 117 -5.02 22.55 3.93
CA ASP A 117 -5.76 22.93 5.14
C ASP A 117 -7.26 23.18 4.89
N ARG A 118 -7.82 22.50 3.89
CA ARG A 118 -9.23 22.63 3.52
C ARG A 118 -9.98 21.32 3.66
N PRO A 119 -10.48 20.98 4.85
CA PRO A 119 -11.33 19.82 5.04
C PRO A 119 -12.69 20.04 4.35
N LEU A 120 -13.07 19.11 3.48
CA LEU A 120 -14.38 19.06 2.84
C LEU A 120 -15.05 17.74 3.19
N ALA A 121 -16.36 17.77 3.42
CA ALA A 121 -17.14 16.58 3.72
C ALA A 121 -17.54 15.81 2.46
N ASP A 122 -17.57 16.48 1.31
CA ASP A 122 -17.99 15.89 0.04
C ASP A 122 -17.29 16.58 -1.14
N VAL A 123 -16.99 15.80 -2.17
CA VAL A 123 -16.42 16.32 -3.44
C VAL A 123 -17.31 17.34 -4.14
N ASN A 124 -18.61 17.39 -3.85
CA ASN A 124 -19.51 18.41 -4.40
C ASN A 124 -19.25 19.81 -3.85
N GLU A 125 -18.64 19.94 -2.68
CA GLU A 125 -18.26 21.23 -2.12
C GLU A 125 -17.14 21.93 -2.90
N LEU A 126 -16.49 21.21 -3.84
CA LEU A 126 -15.51 21.77 -4.76
C LEU A 126 -16.10 22.72 -5.82
N GLY A 127 -17.43 22.77 -5.95
CA GLY A 127 -18.12 23.63 -6.90
C GLY A 127 -18.39 22.95 -8.25
N GLU A 128 -18.71 23.77 -9.26
CA GLU A 128 -18.96 23.27 -10.61
C GLU A 128 -17.67 22.88 -11.31
N ALA A 129 -17.71 21.69 -11.96
CA ALA A 129 -16.59 21.15 -12.72
C ALA A 129 -17.11 20.21 -13.82
N ASP A 130 -16.32 20.02 -14.86
CA ASP A 130 -16.58 19.01 -15.88
C ASP A 130 -16.42 17.60 -15.31
N LEU A 131 -15.47 17.44 -14.37
CA LEU A 131 -15.18 16.19 -13.67
C LEU A 131 -14.78 16.47 -12.21
N ARG A 132 -15.37 15.71 -11.28
CA ARG A 132 -14.97 15.66 -9.88
C ARG A 132 -14.32 14.33 -9.59
N VAL A 133 -13.17 14.38 -8.91
CA VAL A 133 -12.39 13.19 -8.58
C VAL A 133 -12.27 13.06 -7.07
N ALA A 134 -12.80 11.99 -6.50
CA ALA A 134 -12.62 11.62 -5.12
C ALA A 134 -11.37 10.72 -4.99
N ALA A 135 -10.28 11.31 -4.50
CA ALA A 135 -8.99 10.68 -4.20
C ALA A 135 -8.64 10.80 -2.71
N ASP A 136 -9.65 10.92 -1.85
CA ASP A 136 -9.61 11.26 -0.43
C ASP A 136 -9.33 10.06 0.49
N GLY A 137 -8.89 8.94 -0.09
CA GLY A 137 -8.31 7.80 0.62
C GLY A 137 -9.31 6.81 1.19
N ALA A 138 -8.83 5.89 2.05
CA ALA A 138 -9.63 4.78 2.57
C ALA A 138 -10.87 5.23 3.38
N PHE A 139 -10.77 6.38 4.04
CA PHE A 139 -11.86 7.00 4.79
C PHE A 139 -12.54 8.12 3.98
N SER A 140 -12.78 7.85 2.71
CA SER A 140 -13.40 8.77 1.77
C SER A 140 -14.82 9.15 2.19
N THR A 141 -15.00 10.41 2.53
CA THR A 141 -16.31 10.98 2.84
C THR A 141 -17.16 11.11 1.58
N SER A 142 -16.52 11.40 0.44
CA SER A 142 -17.19 11.49 -0.87
C SER A 142 -17.79 10.16 -1.32
N ARG A 143 -17.08 9.05 -1.13
CA ARG A 143 -17.59 7.70 -1.38
C ARG A 143 -18.74 7.40 -0.44
N ASP A 144 -18.55 7.62 0.85
CA ASP A 144 -19.53 7.23 1.88
C ASP A 144 -20.84 8.02 1.73
N ALA A 145 -20.79 9.29 1.34
CA ALA A 145 -21.96 10.10 1.02
C ALA A 145 -22.79 9.56 -0.17
N ARG A 146 -22.18 8.72 -1.02
CA ARG A 146 -22.80 8.11 -2.22
C ARG A 146 -22.61 6.60 -2.26
N ALA A 147 -22.53 5.95 -1.11
CA ALA A 147 -22.22 4.52 -1.02
C ALA A 147 -23.14 3.64 -1.87
N GLN A 148 -24.44 3.94 -1.92
CA GLN A 148 -25.40 3.24 -2.75
C GLN A 148 -25.11 3.42 -4.26
N ALA A 149 -24.77 4.63 -4.69
CA ALA A 149 -24.47 4.93 -6.09
C ALA A 149 -23.21 4.22 -6.58
N PHE A 150 -22.20 4.09 -5.74
CA PHE A 150 -20.97 3.37 -6.05
C PHE A 150 -21.06 1.85 -5.79
N GLY A 151 -22.11 1.38 -5.12
CA GLY A 151 -22.24 -0.01 -4.68
C GLY A 151 -21.12 -0.38 -3.69
N THR A 152 -20.87 0.50 -2.74
CA THR A 152 -19.78 0.40 -1.76
C THR A 152 -20.01 -0.76 -0.81
N GLN A 153 -18.98 -1.56 -0.62
CA GLN A 153 -18.90 -2.62 0.39
C GLN A 153 -17.63 -2.40 1.22
N VAL A 154 -17.78 -2.50 2.55
CA VAL A 154 -16.68 -2.36 3.50
C VAL A 154 -16.69 -3.55 4.44
N ASP A 155 -15.59 -4.31 4.45
CA ASP A 155 -15.37 -5.45 5.35
C ASP A 155 -14.21 -5.10 6.29
N TRP A 156 -14.51 -4.92 7.58
CA TRP A 156 -13.52 -4.64 8.61
C TRP A 156 -12.86 -5.92 9.08
N ARG A 157 -11.58 -6.07 8.74
CA ARG A 157 -10.79 -7.26 9.09
C ARG A 157 -10.49 -7.30 10.59
N GLN A 158 -10.21 -8.51 11.08
CA GLN A 158 -10.06 -8.73 12.53
C GLN A 158 -8.68 -8.32 13.04
N ASN A 159 -7.62 -8.60 12.28
CA ASN A 159 -6.26 -8.23 12.67
C ASN A 159 -6.14 -6.74 12.93
N ARG A 160 -5.28 -6.41 13.89
CA ARG A 160 -4.90 -5.03 14.20
C ARG A 160 -3.49 -4.77 13.74
N PHE A 161 -3.26 -3.57 13.26
CA PHE A 161 -1.93 -3.12 12.91
C PHE A 161 -1.65 -1.72 13.44
N VAL A 162 -0.37 -1.46 13.67
CA VAL A 162 0.14 -0.13 14.02
C VAL A 162 1.37 0.17 13.18
N TRP A 163 1.50 1.41 12.75
CA TRP A 163 2.58 1.81 11.85
C TRP A 163 3.60 2.66 12.60
N TYR A 164 4.72 2.04 12.97
CA TYR A 164 5.88 2.68 13.55
C TYR A 164 6.97 2.91 12.50
N GLY A 165 7.99 3.69 12.86
CA GLY A 165 9.27 3.78 12.20
C GLY A 165 10.39 3.31 13.11
N SER A 166 11.63 3.26 12.58
CA SER A 166 12.85 3.03 13.36
C SER A 166 14.04 3.68 12.67
N PRO A 167 15.06 4.14 13.41
CA PRO A 167 16.33 4.52 12.82
C PRO A 167 17.19 3.30 12.42
N MET A 168 16.77 2.05 12.73
CA MET A 168 17.44 0.83 12.28
C MET A 168 17.44 0.73 10.76
N PRO A 169 18.60 0.73 10.06
CA PRO A 169 18.68 0.64 8.60
C PRO A 169 18.62 -0.83 8.15
N PHE A 170 17.43 -1.39 8.01
CA PHE A 170 17.26 -2.78 7.54
C PHE A 170 17.79 -2.97 6.12
N ASP A 171 18.48 -4.06 5.87
CA ASP A 171 19.13 -4.35 4.58
C ASP A 171 18.15 -4.78 3.50
N THR A 172 17.06 -5.46 3.87
CA THR A 172 16.04 -6.00 2.98
C THR A 172 14.63 -5.68 3.48
N LEU A 173 13.62 -5.86 2.64
CA LEU A 173 12.26 -6.02 3.15
C LEU A 173 12.23 -7.30 4.00
N THR A 174 12.00 -7.14 5.28
CA THR A 174 11.98 -8.24 6.24
C THR A 174 10.59 -8.37 6.86
N LEU A 175 10.09 -9.60 6.92
CA LEU A 175 8.89 -9.99 7.63
C LEU A 175 9.34 -10.84 8.82
N THR A 176 9.12 -10.31 10.01
CA THR A 176 9.48 -11.00 11.26
C THR A 176 8.23 -11.52 11.95
N PHE A 177 8.19 -12.81 12.21
CA PHE A 177 7.11 -13.47 12.95
C PHE A 177 7.67 -14.01 14.26
N ARG A 178 7.06 -13.59 15.38
CA ARG A 178 7.52 -13.95 16.72
C ARG A 178 6.39 -14.48 17.58
N ARG A 179 6.66 -15.55 18.32
CA ARG A 179 5.84 -15.98 19.44
C ARG A 179 6.17 -15.16 20.68
N HIS A 180 5.15 -14.79 21.40
CA HIS A 180 5.24 -14.14 22.70
C HIS A 180 4.20 -14.75 23.64
N ALA A 181 4.32 -14.56 24.96
CA ALA A 181 3.31 -15.02 25.93
C ALA A 181 1.90 -14.48 25.63
N LEU A 182 1.80 -13.32 25.01
CA LEU A 182 0.53 -12.68 24.61
C LEU A 182 -0.02 -13.21 23.27
N GLY A 183 0.76 -13.92 22.46
CA GLY A 183 0.34 -14.45 21.17
C GLY A 183 1.39 -14.28 20.06
N THR A 184 0.92 -14.20 18.82
CA THR A 184 1.80 -14.05 17.65
C THR A 184 1.85 -12.61 17.16
N PHE A 185 3.07 -12.10 17.00
CA PHE A 185 3.35 -10.77 16.47
C PHE A 185 4.04 -10.90 15.12
N CYS A 186 3.62 -10.10 14.16
CA CYS A 186 4.30 -9.94 12.88
C CYS A 186 4.77 -8.50 12.71
N ALA A 187 6.00 -8.31 12.20
CA ALA A 187 6.49 -7.00 11.80
C ALA A 187 6.89 -7.00 10.31
N HIS A 188 6.45 -5.98 9.59
CA HIS A 188 6.86 -5.67 8.22
C HIS A 188 7.82 -4.49 8.30
N HIS A 189 9.09 -4.70 7.98
CA HIS A 189 10.04 -3.62 8.09
C HIS A 189 11.02 -3.54 6.91
N TYR A 190 11.33 -2.33 6.52
CA TYR A 190 12.22 -2.02 5.41
C TYR A 190 12.73 -0.59 5.50
N ARG A 191 13.94 -0.37 5.02
CA ARG A 191 14.56 0.95 4.93
C ARG A 191 13.92 1.77 3.82
N TYR A 192 13.64 3.05 4.07
CA TYR A 192 13.15 4.01 3.06
C TYR A 192 14.05 5.25 2.94
N ALA A 193 15.02 5.41 3.84
CA ALA A 193 16.10 6.38 3.79
C ALA A 193 17.34 5.75 4.44
N PRO A 194 18.54 6.28 4.27
CA PRO A 194 19.77 5.67 4.80
C PRO A 194 19.72 5.35 6.29
N ASP A 195 19.01 6.18 7.07
CA ASP A 195 18.89 6.13 8.53
C ASP A 195 17.44 5.98 9.03
N ARG A 196 16.51 5.57 8.18
CA ARG A 196 15.08 5.48 8.52
C ARG A 196 14.42 4.27 7.87
N SER A 197 13.65 3.58 8.65
CA SER A 197 12.87 2.41 8.23
C SER A 197 11.41 2.51 8.68
N THR A 198 10.54 1.92 7.89
CA THR A 198 9.19 1.53 8.31
C THR A 198 9.29 0.32 9.22
N PHE A 199 8.45 0.28 10.25
CA PHE A 199 8.27 -0.87 11.14
C PHE A 199 6.77 -1.01 11.46
N LEU A 200 6.04 -1.71 10.61
CA LEU A 200 4.62 -1.94 10.80
C LEU A 200 4.43 -3.24 11.60
N VAL A 201 3.71 -3.17 12.71
CA VAL A 201 3.38 -4.35 13.53
C VAL A 201 1.93 -4.76 13.30
N GLU A 202 1.71 -6.07 13.12
CA GLU A 202 0.40 -6.68 12.97
C GLU A 202 0.22 -7.82 13.98
N VAL A 203 -0.97 -7.91 14.59
CA VAL A 203 -1.37 -8.98 15.51
C VAL A 203 -2.80 -9.42 15.21
N ASP A 204 -3.14 -10.66 15.57
CA ASP A 204 -4.52 -11.11 15.57
C ASP A 204 -5.35 -10.47 16.70
N GLU A 205 -6.67 -10.54 16.59
CA GLU A 205 -7.60 -9.94 17.56
C GLU A 205 -7.37 -10.50 18.98
N ALA A 206 -7.12 -11.81 19.11
CA ALA A 206 -6.90 -12.44 20.42
C ALA A 206 -5.61 -11.94 21.08
N THR A 207 -4.55 -11.76 20.31
CA THR A 207 -3.28 -11.17 20.79
C THR A 207 -3.48 -9.71 21.17
N TYR A 208 -4.23 -8.93 20.37
CA TYR A 208 -4.56 -7.54 20.67
C TYR A 208 -5.29 -7.40 22.01
N GLN A 209 -6.29 -8.24 22.26
CA GLN A 209 -7.07 -8.23 23.50
C GLN A 209 -6.22 -8.66 24.71
N ARG A 210 -5.46 -9.76 24.61
CA ARG A 210 -4.58 -10.22 25.70
C ARG A 210 -3.49 -9.20 26.04
N ALA A 211 -2.98 -8.46 25.06
CA ALA A 211 -2.01 -7.39 25.28
C ALA A 211 -2.63 -6.14 25.92
N GLY A 212 -3.96 -5.99 25.88
CA GLY A 212 -4.65 -4.81 26.40
C GLY A 212 -4.43 -3.56 25.55
N PHE A 213 -4.10 -3.69 24.29
CA PHE A 213 -3.77 -2.57 23.40
C PHE A 213 -4.91 -1.56 23.21
N GLU A 214 -6.16 -1.95 23.46
CA GLU A 214 -7.33 -1.06 23.34
C GLU A 214 -7.26 0.14 24.28
N THR A 215 -6.79 -0.10 25.52
CA THR A 215 -6.70 0.91 26.57
C THR A 215 -5.28 1.32 26.93
N MET A 216 -4.29 0.65 26.32
CA MET A 216 -2.88 0.88 26.61
C MET A 216 -2.42 2.24 26.04
N PRO A 217 -1.74 3.08 26.85
CA PRO A 217 -1.12 4.30 26.34
C PRO A 217 -0.17 4.03 25.17
N GLU A 218 -0.09 4.95 24.22
CA GLU A 218 0.77 4.81 23.02
C GLU A 218 2.22 4.49 23.38
N ALA A 219 2.79 5.13 24.38
CA ALA A 219 4.18 4.91 24.82
C ALA A 219 4.40 3.49 25.37
N ASP A 220 3.38 2.91 26.05
CA ASP A 220 3.47 1.54 26.59
C ASP A 220 3.32 0.52 25.49
N SER A 221 2.41 0.76 24.55
CA SER A 221 2.25 -0.06 23.35
C SER A 221 3.53 -0.10 22.51
N LEU A 222 4.19 1.05 22.33
CA LEU A 222 5.47 1.15 21.64
C LEU A 222 6.53 0.34 22.36
N ARG A 223 6.67 0.50 23.68
CA ARG A 223 7.65 -0.26 24.50
C ARG A 223 7.42 -1.77 24.45
N LEU A 224 6.16 -2.21 24.47
CA LEU A 224 5.85 -3.64 24.34
C LEU A 224 6.29 -4.17 22.96
N CYS A 225 6.02 -3.43 21.89
CA CYS A 225 6.50 -3.81 20.57
C CYS A 225 8.06 -3.83 20.49
N GLU A 226 8.73 -2.87 21.10
CA GLU A 226 10.21 -2.87 21.20
C GLU A 226 10.73 -4.11 21.92
N GLN A 227 10.10 -4.50 23.02
CA GLN A 227 10.47 -5.71 23.76
C GLN A 227 10.30 -6.98 22.93
N VAL A 228 9.16 -7.13 22.23
CA VAL A 228 8.88 -8.28 21.37
C VAL A 228 9.91 -8.40 20.24
N PHE A 229 10.29 -7.28 19.64
CA PHE A 229 11.18 -7.23 18.48
C PHE A 229 12.62 -6.77 18.82
N ALA A 230 13.02 -6.83 20.10
CA ALA A 230 14.35 -6.40 20.53
C ALA A 230 15.51 -7.04 19.74
N PRO A 231 15.48 -8.35 19.39
CA PRO A 231 16.53 -8.96 18.57
C PRO A 231 16.65 -8.37 17.17
N ASP A 232 15.53 -7.90 16.59
CA ASP A 232 15.50 -7.33 15.24
C ASP A 232 15.89 -5.86 15.25
N LEU A 233 15.49 -5.13 16.28
CA LEU A 233 15.77 -3.71 16.46
C LEU A 233 17.23 -3.43 16.88
N ARG A 234 17.94 -4.42 17.45
CA ARG A 234 19.37 -4.31 17.82
C ARG A 234 19.68 -3.05 18.63
N GLY A 235 18.82 -2.72 19.59
CA GLY A 235 18.96 -1.54 20.45
C GLY A 235 18.46 -0.21 19.84
N HIS A 236 17.97 -0.21 18.61
CA HIS A 236 17.34 0.97 18.04
C HIS A 236 15.89 1.11 18.53
N PRO A 237 15.40 2.33 18.79
CA PRO A 237 14.02 2.55 19.23
C PRO A 237 13.02 2.43 18.08
N LEU A 238 11.76 2.23 18.44
CA LEU A 238 10.64 2.51 17.55
C LEU A 238 10.28 4.00 17.64
N LEU A 239 9.78 4.52 16.53
CA LEU A 239 9.35 5.91 16.39
C LEU A 239 7.86 5.94 16.10
N SER A 240 7.14 6.79 16.84
CA SER A 240 5.74 7.05 16.57
C SER A 240 5.55 8.29 15.68
N ASN A 241 4.51 8.25 14.84
CA ASN A 241 3.98 9.39 14.11
C ASN A 241 2.44 9.39 14.25
N ARG A 242 1.95 9.59 15.47
CA ARG A 242 0.55 9.40 15.87
C ARG A 242 0.10 7.97 15.53
N SER A 243 0.92 7.01 15.90
CA SER A 243 0.77 5.59 15.56
C SER A 243 -0.27 4.96 16.48
N THR A 244 -1.44 4.67 15.94
CA THR A 244 -2.54 4.03 16.66
C THR A 244 -2.88 2.69 16.04
N TRP A 245 -3.29 1.73 16.86
CA TRP A 245 -3.79 0.44 16.42
C TRP A 245 -5.09 0.61 15.62
N ARG A 246 -5.14 -0.03 14.46
CA ARG A 246 -6.28 0.07 13.53
C ARG A 246 -6.64 -1.29 12.96
N ARG A 247 -7.90 -1.45 12.61
CA ARG A 247 -8.37 -2.52 11.73
C ARG A 247 -8.17 -2.12 10.28
N PHE A 248 -7.93 -3.11 9.43
CA PHE A 248 -7.83 -2.85 8.01
C PHE A 248 -9.23 -2.94 7.39
N PRO A 249 -9.70 -1.88 6.67
CA PRO A 249 -10.93 -1.95 5.92
C PRO A 249 -10.64 -2.53 4.53
N VAL A 250 -11.29 -3.62 4.16
CA VAL A 250 -11.33 -4.10 2.78
C VAL A 250 -12.50 -3.39 2.09
N ILE A 251 -12.16 -2.41 1.27
CA ILE A 251 -13.13 -1.57 0.55
C ILE A 251 -13.20 -2.04 -0.89
N ARG A 252 -14.42 -2.13 -1.40
CA ARG A 252 -14.73 -2.39 -2.79
C ARG A 252 -15.91 -1.54 -3.23
N ASN A 253 -15.83 -0.98 -4.43
CA ASN A 253 -16.94 -0.34 -5.12
C ASN A 253 -17.20 -1.09 -6.43
N THR A 254 -18.47 -1.37 -6.73
CA THR A 254 -18.87 -2.05 -7.98
C THR A 254 -18.95 -1.08 -9.15
N ARG A 255 -19.13 0.20 -8.86
CA ARG A 255 -19.07 1.29 -9.84
C ARG A 255 -17.96 2.25 -9.45
N PHE A 256 -17.15 2.64 -10.41
CA PHE A 256 -16.02 3.55 -10.19
C PHE A 256 -16.43 5.01 -10.28
N PHE A 257 -17.57 5.27 -10.88
CA PHE A 257 -18.11 6.62 -11.05
C PHE A 257 -19.63 6.65 -10.89
N SER A 258 -20.15 7.85 -10.65
CA SER A 258 -21.58 8.17 -10.60
C SER A 258 -21.77 9.59 -11.12
N GLY A 259 -22.44 9.73 -12.29
CA GLY A 259 -22.46 10.97 -13.03
C GLY A 259 -21.03 11.46 -13.34
N ARG A 260 -20.73 12.71 -13.02
CA ARG A 260 -19.40 13.30 -13.22
C ARG A 260 -18.47 13.18 -12.01
N THR A 261 -18.75 12.26 -11.10
CA THR A 261 -17.89 11.98 -9.93
C THR A 261 -17.25 10.60 -10.06
N VAL A 262 -15.92 10.52 -9.99
CA VAL A 262 -15.15 9.28 -10.09
C VAL A 262 -14.30 9.06 -8.84
N LEU A 263 -14.18 7.80 -8.42
CA LEU A 263 -13.30 7.36 -7.33
C LEU A 263 -11.98 6.85 -7.90
N ILE A 264 -10.87 7.18 -7.25
CA ILE A 264 -9.54 6.60 -7.54
C ILE A 264 -8.77 6.31 -6.25
N GLY A 265 -7.77 5.44 -6.32
CA GLY A 265 -6.93 5.06 -5.19
C GLY A 265 -7.71 4.35 -4.08
N ASP A 266 -7.36 4.63 -2.83
CA ASP A 266 -7.99 3.96 -1.68
C ASP A 266 -9.45 4.38 -1.45
N ALA A 267 -9.91 5.49 -2.03
CA ALA A 267 -11.33 5.84 -2.08
C ALA A 267 -12.12 4.83 -2.93
N LEU A 268 -11.53 4.38 -4.03
CA LEU A 268 -12.12 3.36 -4.90
C LEU A 268 -12.04 1.96 -4.29
N ARG A 269 -10.88 1.57 -3.75
CA ARG A 269 -10.66 0.28 -3.10
C ARG A 269 -9.38 0.29 -2.28
N THR A 270 -9.37 -0.52 -1.22
CA THR A 270 -8.16 -0.75 -0.44
C THR A 270 -7.53 -2.09 -0.79
N VAL A 271 -6.21 -2.15 -0.67
CA VAL A 271 -5.40 -3.35 -0.86
C VAL A 271 -4.51 -3.54 0.35
N HIS A 272 -4.59 -4.73 0.97
CA HIS A 272 -3.83 -5.00 2.18
C HIS A 272 -2.33 -4.75 1.98
N PHE A 273 -1.70 -4.12 2.95
CA PHE A 273 -0.28 -3.71 2.90
C PHE A 273 0.69 -4.88 2.72
N SER A 274 0.27 -6.11 3.02
CA SER A 274 1.10 -7.33 2.89
C SER A 274 1.60 -7.65 1.48
N ILE A 275 1.07 -7.00 0.46
CA ILE A 275 1.55 -7.14 -0.93
C ILE A 275 2.24 -5.87 -1.47
N GLY A 276 2.35 -4.81 -0.65
CA GLY A 276 3.06 -3.58 -1.00
C GLY A 276 2.56 -2.87 -2.26
N SER A 277 1.26 -2.91 -2.55
CA SER A 277 0.72 -2.42 -3.83
C SER A 277 -0.26 -1.25 -3.75
N GLY A 278 -0.60 -0.74 -2.56
CA GLY A 278 -1.61 0.32 -2.41
C GLY A 278 -1.25 1.59 -3.17
N THR A 279 -0.08 2.15 -2.93
CA THR A 279 0.40 3.37 -3.61
C THR A 279 0.54 3.16 -5.13
N ARG A 280 1.06 2.01 -5.54
CA ARG A 280 1.13 1.62 -6.96
C ARG A 280 -0.25 1.67 -7.61
N LEU A 281 -1.24 0.97 -7.05
CA LEU A 281 -2.58 0.89 -7.61
C LEU A 281 -3.26 2.26 -7.67
N ALA A 282 -3.01 3.12 -6.67
CA ALA A 282 -3.51 4.49 -6.65
C ALA A 282 -2.96 5.33 -7.81
N MET A 283 -1.67 5.21 -8.11
CA MET A 283 -1.04 5.89 -9.25
C MET A 283 -1.47 5.27 -10.60
N GLU A 284 -1.61 3.95 -10.69
CA GLU A 284 -2.14 3.28 -11.89
C GLU A 284 -3.58 3.70 -12.21
N ASP A 285 -4.43 3.94 -11.19
CA ASP A 285 -5.78 4.47 -11.41
C ASP A 285 -5.73 5.86 -12.05
N ALA A 286 -4.87 6.73 -11.53
CA ALA A 286 -4.68 8.07 -12.07
C ALA A 286 -4.21 8.04 -13.52
N ILE A 287 -3.28 7.15 -13.84
CA ILE A 287 -2.78 6.95 -15.21
C ILE A 287 -3.89 6.43 -16.14
N ALA A 288 -4.64 5.42 -15.70
CA ALA A 288 -5.72 4.86 -16.49
C ALA A 288 -6.83 5.88 -16.76
N LEU A 289 -7.21 6.67 -15.74
CA LEU A 289 -8.18 7.74 -15.88
C LEU A 289 -7.68 8.84 -16.84
N ALA A 290 -6.44 9.27 -16.71
CA ALA A 290 -5.85 10.26 -17.61
C ALA A 290 -5.81 9.76 -19.06
N LYS A 291 -5.50 8.47 -19.29
CA LYS A 291 -5.54 7.85 -20.63
C LYS A 291 -6.94 7.83 -21.19
N ALA A 292 -7.95 7.47 -20.40
CA ALA A 292 -9.33 7.43 -20.83
C ALA A 292 -9.86 8.83 -21.21
N LEU A 293 -9.59 9.85 -20.37
CA LEU A 293 -9.94 11.24 -20.62
C LEU A 293 -9.25 11.84 -21.87
N ARG A 294 -8.07 11.33 -22.21
CA ARG A 294 -7.37 11.73 -23.45
C ARG A 294 -7.93 11.06 -24.69
N ALA A 295 -8.43 9.84 -24.55
CA ALA A 295 -8.92 9.06 -25.68
C ALA A 295 -10.37 9.39 -26.06
N GLU A 296 -11.17 9.90 -25.12
CA GLU A 296 -12.58 10.20 -25.29
C GLU A 296 -12.84 11.68 -25.04
N ALA A 297 -13.53 12.35 -25.98
CA ALA A 297 -13.89 13.76 -25.83
C ALA A 297 -15.05 13.96 -24.84
N ASP A 298 -15.91 12.96 -24.69
CA ASP A 298 -17.02 12.93 -23.74
C ASP A 298 -16.59 12.33 -22.43
N VAL A 299 -16.84 13.05 -21.32
CA VAL A 299 -16.41 12.64 -19.98
C VAL A 299 -17.08 11.33 -19.54
N GLU A 300 -18.36 11.13 -19.84
CA GLU A 300 -19.07 9.92 -19.41
C GLU A 300 -18.50 8.68 -20.11
N ARG A 301 -18.27 8.75 -21.42
CA ARG A 301 -17.58 7.69 -22.18
C ARG A 301 -16.15 7.43 -21.64
N ALA A 302 -15.43 8.49 -21.29
CA ALA A 302 -14.11 8.34 -20.68
C ALA A 302 -14.19 7.57 -19.35
N LEU A 303 -15.19 7.82 -18.52
CA LEU A 303 -15.39 7.13 -17.26
C LEU A 303 -15.81 5.67 -17.44
N GLU A 304 -16.67 5.38 -18.40
CA GLU A 304 -17.03 4.00 -18.80
C GLU A 304 -15.77 3.23 -19.25
N ARG A 305 -14.98 3.83 -20.11
CA ARG A 305 -13.71 3.26 -20.60
C ARG A 305 -12.72 3.04 -19.46
N PHE A 306 -12.56 4.03 -18.57
CA PHE A 306 -11.70 3.90 -17.39
C PHE A 306 -12.09 2.68 -16.56
N GLN A 307 -13.36 2.49 -16.22
CA GLN A 307 -13.82 1.34 -15.45
C GLN A 307 -13.57 0.04 -16.21
N ALA A 308 -13.96 -0.04 -17.48
CA ALA A 308 -13.84 -1.26 -18.28
C ALA A 308 -12.39 -1.73 -18.42
N GLU A 309 -11.45 -0.81 -18.65
CA GLU A 309 -10.02 -1.14 -18.84
C GLU A 309 -9.30 -1.37 -17.51
N ARG A 310 -9.70 -0.65 -16.44
CA ARG A 310 -8.98 -0.69 -15.15
C ARG A 310 -9.44 -1.81 -14.22
N GLU A 311 -10.70 -2.21 -14.26
CA GLU A 311 -11.26 -3.19 -13.34
C GLU A 311 -10.58 -4.58 -13.45
N PRO A 312 -10.36 -5.19 -14.63
CA PRO A 312 -9.80 -6.53 -14.71
C PRO A 312 -8.38 -6.68 -14.14
N PRO A 313 -7.39 -5.83 -14.50
CA PRO A 313 -6.04 -5.94 -13.95
C PRO A 313 -6.00 -5.62 -12.45
N MET A 314 -6.80 -4.67 -11.99
CA MET A 314 -6.93 -4.31 -10.59
C MET A 314 -7.50 -5.47 -9.78
N LYS A 315 -8.57 -6.12 -10.26
CA LYS A 315 -9.21 -7.24 -9.58
C LYS A 315 -8.24 -8.38 -9.29
N LYS A 316 -7.34 -8.70 -10.22
CA LYS A 316 -6.32 -9.73 -10.02
C LYS A 316 -5.42 -9.44 -8.81
N ILE A 317 -5.02 -8.18 -8.63
CA ILE A 317 -4.17 -7.78 -7.52
C ILE A 317 -4.98 -7.73 -6.22
N TRP A 318 -6.22 -7.24 -6.28
CA TRP A 318 -7.12 -7.18 -5.14
C TRP A 318 -7.46 -8.58 -4.60
N ASP A 319 -7.77 -9.55 -5.49
CA ASP A 319 -8.03 -10.94 -5.12
C ASP A 319 -6.80 -11.56 -4.43
N ALA A 320 -5.61 -11.39 -5.01
CA ALA A 320 -4.36 -11.90 -4.44
C ALA A 320 -4.04 -11.26 -3.06
N ALA A 321 -4.35 -9.97 -2.89
CA ALA A 321 -4.19 -9.28 -1.62
C ALA A 321 -5.13 -9.82 -0.55
N ASN A 322 -6.37 -10.14 -0.90
CA ASN A 322 -7.34 -10.72 0.02
C ASN A 322 -6.97 -12.17 0.43
N VAL A 323 -6.39 -12.95 -0.49
CA VAL A 323 -5.83 -14.26 -0.13
C VAL A 323 -4.65 -14.09 0.82
N SER A 324 -3.73 -13.17 0.53
CA SER A 324 -2.62 -12.85 1.42
C SER A 324 -3.07 -12.37 2.80
N LEU A 325 -4.08 -11.49 2.86
CA LEU A 325 -4.65 -11.00 4.11
C LEU A 325 -5.16 -12.13 5.00
N ARG A 326 -5.94 -13.06 4.42
CA ARG A 326 -6.44 -14.24 5.16
C ARG A 326 -5.32 -15.15 5.66
N TRP A 327 -4.21 -15.22 4.95
CA TRP A 327 -3.02 -15.93 5.42
C TRP A 327 -2.45 -15.29 6.69
N TYR A 328 -2.35 -13.94 6.76
CA TYR A 328 -1.90 -13.23 7.96
C TYR A 328 -2.86 -13.41 9.14
N GLU A 329 -4.17 -13.48 8.90
CA GLU A 329 -5.15 -13.74 9.96
C GLU A 329 -5.00 -15.14 10.61
N ARG A 330 -4.28 -16.03 9.93
CA ARG A 330 -3.99 -17.38 10.40
C ARG A 330 -2.51 -17.62 10.69
N MET A 331 -1.69 -16.58 10.75
CA MET A 331 -0.24 -16.72 10.92
C MET A 331 0.13 -17.48 12.21
N GLY A 332 -0.67 -17.36 13.27
CA GLY A 332 -0.48 -18.06 14.53
C GLY A 332 -0.52 -19.58 14.38
N ASP A 333 -1.39 -20.10 13.50
CA ASP A 333 -1.54 -21.54 13.23
C ASP A 333 -0.28 -22.15 12.60
N MET A 334 0.55 -21.33 11.97
CA MET A 334 1.71 -21.77 11.20
C MET A 334 3.03 -21.61 11.94
N MET A 335 3.00 -21.11 13.18
CA MET A 335 4.24 -20.86 13.94
C MET A 335 4.98 -22.12 14.40
N ASP A 336 4.36 -23.32 14.30
CA ASP A 336 5.01 -24.60 14.60
C ASP A 336 5.67 -25.26 13.38
N LEU A 337 5.49 -24.69 12.17
CA LEU A 337 6.11 -25.21 10.97
C LEU A 337 7.65 -25.06 11.00
N ASP A 338 8.33 -25.94 10.26
CA ASP A 338 9.75 -25.70 9.94
C ASP A 338 9.90 -24.31 9.32
N PRO A 339 10.92 -23.53 9.71
CA PRO A 339 11.10 -22.18 9.22
C PRO A 339 11.15 -22.04 7.69
N ARG A 340 11.70 -23.04 6.97
CA ARG A 340 11.75 -23.05 5.49
C ARG A 340 10.39 -23.37 4.88
N GLU A 341 9.65 -24.28 5.52
CA GLU A 341 8.27 -24.56 5.13
C GLU A 341 7.38 -23.34 5.31
N PHE A 342 7.51 -22.63 6.45
CA PHE A 342 6.83 -21.37 6.70
C PHE A 342 7.18 -20.32 5.63
N ALA A 343 8.46 -20.14 5.33
CA ALA A 343 8.93 -19.19 4.31
C ALA A 343 8.41 -19.52 2.91
N TYR A 344 8.40 -20.81 2.55
CA TYR A 344 7.81 -21.27 1.29
C TYR A 344 6.31 -20.99 1.24
N GLY A 345 5.57 -21.34 2.30
CA GLY A 345 4.14 -21.03 2.43
C GLY A 345 3.84 -19.54 2.35
N TYR A 346 4.69 -18.71 2.95
CA TYR A 346 4.62 -17.25 2.80
C TYR A 346 4.74 -16.82 1.34
N MET A 347 5.73 -17.32 0.61
CA MET A 347 5.98 -16.92 -0.77
C MET A 347 4.86 -17.33 -1.72
N THR A 348 4.27 -18.51 -1.50
CA THR A 348 3.22 -19.06 -2.35
C THR A 348 1.79 -18.70 -1.92
N ARG A 349 1.63 -18.02 -0.76
CA ARG A 349 0.33 -17.77 -0.10
C ARG A 349 -0.74 -17.12 -0.98
N SER A 350 -0.34 -16.27 -1.93
CA SER A 350 -1.29 -15.52 -2.77
C SER A 350 -1.61 -16.22 -4.10
N GLY A 351 -1.01 -17.38 -4.38
CA GLY A 351 -1.12 -18.09 -5.65
C GLY A 351 -0.42 -17.42 -6.84
N ARG A 352 0.25 -16.28 -6.63
CA ARG A 352 1.00 -15.56 -7.69
C ARG A 352 2.36 -16.15 -7.98
N VAL A 353 2.89 -16.87 -7.03
CA VAL A 353 4.14 -17.62 -7.11
C VAL A 353 3.79 -19.07 -6.89
N ASP A 354 3.95 -19.88 -7.92
CA ASP A 354 3.82 -21.32 -7.85
C ASP A 354 5.18 -21.99 -7.57
N HIS A 355 5.21 -23.31 -7.48
CA HIS A 355 6.42 -24.06 -7.22
C HIS A 355 7.47 -23.90 -8.34
N ALA A 356 7.05 -23.88 -9.60
CA ALA A 356 7.95 -23.68 -10.74
C ALA A 356 8.59 -22.30 -10.72
N GLU A 357 7.82 -21.27 -10.35
CA GLU A 357 8.33 -19.93 -10.15
C GLU A 357 9.28 -19.86 -8.95
N MET A 358 9.00 -20.57 -7.83
CA MET A 358 9.92 -20.65 -6.70
C MET A 358 11.24 -21.30 -7.06
N ARG A 359 11.23 -22.39 -7.82
CA ARG A 359 12.48 -22.98 -8.34
C ARG A 359 13.33 -22.02 -9.16
N ARG A 360 12.69 -21.09 -9.91
CA ARG A 360 13.41 -20.09 -10.71
C ARG A 360 13.95 -18.94 -9.85
N ARG A 361 13.18 -18.49 -8.84
CA ARG A 361 13.54 -17.34 -7.99
C ARG A 361 14.55 -17.71 -6.92
N ASP A 362 14.24 -18.79 -6.20
CA ASP A 362 15.05 -19.29 -5.09
C ASP A 362 15.08 -20.83 -5.13
N PRO A 363 15.99 -21.42 -5.91
CA PRO A 363 16.12 -22.87 -5.99
C PRO A 363 16.49 -23.52 -4.66
N THR A 364 17.18 -22.77 -3.76
CA THR A 364 17.56 -23.25 -2.45
C THR A 364 16.36 -23.46 -1.54
N LEU A 365 15.44 -22.49 -1.49
CA LEU A 365 14.20 -22.60 -0.72
C LEU A 365 13.28 -23.67 -1.32
N ALA A 366 13.16 -23.72 -2.65
CA ALA A 366 12.36 -24.74 -3.32
C ALA A 366 12.86 -26.16 -3.00
N ALA A 367 14.17 -26.41 -3.13
CA ALA A 367 14.77 -27.70 -2.81
C ALA A 367 14.66 -28.06 -1.30
N ALA A 368 14.69 -27.08 -0.41
CA ALA A 368 14.46 -27.30 1.01
C ALA A 368 13.01 -27.77 1.27
N TYR A 369 12.04 -27.15 0.62
CA TYR A 369 10.64 -27.54 0.72
C TYR A 369 10.38 -28.93 0.14
N GLU A 370 11.00 -29.28 -1.00
CA GLU A 370 10.91 -30.62 -1.60
C GLU A 370 11.42 -31.71 -0.65
N ARG A 371 12.54 -31.45 0.05
CA ARG A 371 13.08 -32.39 1.05
C ARG A 371 12.17 -32.59 2.27
N LEU A 372 11.40 -31.58 2.64
CA LEU A 372 10.42 -31.68 3.73
C LEU A 372 9.15 -32.42 3.30
N HIS A 373 8.86 -32.45 2.00
CA HIS A 373 7.62 -33.02 1.43
C HIS A 373 7.90 -33.93 0.22
N PRO A 374 8.74 -34.97 0.33
CA PRO A 374 9.12 -35.82 -0.79
C PRO A 374 7.89 -36.44 -1.47
N GLU A 375 6.86 -36.78 -0.68
CA GLU A 375 5.61 -37.37 -1.17
C GLU A 375 4.87 -36.52 -2.21
N ARG A 376 5.15 -35.25 -2.31
CA ARG A 376 4.53 -34.32 -3.29
C ARG A 376 5.28 -34.25 -4.61
N PHE A 377 6.54 -34.72 -4.64
CA PHE A 377 7.45 -34.54 -5.76
C PHE A 377 8.05 -35.83 -6.30
N ASP A 378 7.97 -36.94 -5.58
CA ASP A 378 8.38 -38.29 -6.01
C ASP A 378 7.34 -38.90 -6.95
N ARG A 379 7.18 -38.36 -8.17
CA ARG A 379 6.38 -38.93 -9.25
C ARG A 379 7.21 -39.07 -10.51
#